data_1790ccca23e247c73e7eea15900c864d
#
_entry.id   1790ccca23e247c73e7eea15900c864d
#
_cell.length_a   1.000
_cell.length_b   1.000
_cell.length_c   1.000
_cell.angle_alpha   90.00
_cell.angle_beta   90.00
_cell.angle_gamma   90.00
#
_symmetry.space_group_name_H-M   'P 1'
#
loop_
_entity.id
_entity.type
_entity.pdbx_description
1 polymer ?
#
loop_
_entity_poly.entity_id
_entity_poly.type
_entity_poly.pdbx_seq_one_letter_code
_entity_poly.pdbx_strand_id
1 'polypeptide(L)'
;MLGEDADKLLKNGVKLVAEGANMPSNIDAVNKFLAAKILYAPGKASNAGGVATSGLEMSQNSERLSWSAEEVDEKLHQIMINIHNNAYDTAVKFGAKDGNWVNYVAGANIAGFVKVANAMVAQGLV
;
A
#
# COMPACT_ATOMS: atom_id res chain seq x y z
N MET A 1 8.97 10.98 9.97
CA MET A 1 10.07 11.40 9.06
C MET A 1 9.71 12.75 8.49
N LEU A 2 10.61 13.70 8.60
CA LEU A 2 10.43 15.07 8.06
C LEU A 2 11.12 15.19 6.70
N GLY A 3 10.81 16.26 5.96
CA GLY A 3 11.43 16.50 4.65
C GLY A 3 12.95 16.59 4.68
N GLU A 4 13.54 17.16 5.72
CA GLU A 4 14.98 17.20 5.90
C GLU A 4 15.64 15.83 6.13
N ASP A 5 14.90 14.88 6.71
CA ASP A 5 15.36 13.49 6.84
C ASP A 5 15.33 12.79 5.49
N ALA A 6 14.30 13.07 4.67
CA ALA A 6 14.21 12.56 3.31
C ALA A 6 15.40 13.05 2.45
N ASP A 7 15.79 14.34 2.57
CA ASP A 7 16.95 14.87 1.89
C ASP A 7 18.25 14.12 2.27
N LYS A 8 18.43 13.81 3.56
CA LYS A 8 19.59 13.05 4.04
C LYS A 8 19.61 11.63 3.47
N LEU A 9 18.44 10.95 3.48
CA LEU A 9 18.32 9.61 2.93
C LEU A 9 18.59 9.57 1.42
N LEU A 10 18.03 10.50 0.67
CA LEU A 10 18.27 10.63 -0.78
C LEU A 10 19.73 10.90 -1.08
N LYS A 11 20.37 11.80 -0.33
CA LYS A 11 21.80 12.09 -0.45
C LYS A 11 22.66 10.84 -0.18
N ASN A 12 22.24 10.00 0.74
CA ASN A 12 22.90 8.72 1.06
C ASN A 12 22.58 7.60 0.07
N GLY A 13 21.81 7.87 -0.98
CA GLY A 13 21.54 6.93 -2.08
C GLY A 13 20.48 5.86 -1.76
N VAL A 14 19.52 6.16 -0.88
CA VAL A 14 18.38 5.25 -0.63
C VAL A 14 17.66 4.95 -1.94
N LYS A 15 17.29 3.68 -2.15
CA LYS A 15 16.62 3.22 -3.37
C LYS A 15 15.16 2.88 -3.16
N LEU A 16 14.79 2.57 -1.93
CA LEU A 16 13.44 2.17 -1.55
C LEU A 16 13.13 2.67 -0.13
N VAL A 17 11.91 3.16 0.04
CA VAL A 17 11.33 3.44 1.35
C VAL A 17 10.01 2.67 1.45
N ALA A 18 9.83 1.87 2.48
CA ALA A 18 8.59 1.17 2.79
C ALA A 18 8.11 1.58 4.18
N GLU A 19 6.86 2.03 4.27
CA GLU A 19 6.27 2.47 5.51
C GLU A 19 5.56 1.33 6.23
N GLY A 20 6.06 0.95 7.42
CA GLY A 20 5.43 -0.07 8.27
C GLY A 20 4.45 0.49 9.29
N ALA A 21 4.34 1.81 9.41
CA ALA A 21 3.46 2.50 10.37
C ALA A 21 2.42 3.37 9.68
N ASN A 22 1.47 3.92 10.44
CA ASN A 22 0.48 4.84 9.92
C ASN A 22 1.07 6.25 9.80
N MET A 23 1.17 6.75 8.56
CA MET A 23 1.67 8.09 8.21
C MET A 23 3.00 8.47 8.90
N PRO A 24 4.05 7.65 8.81
CA PRO A 24 5.32 7.92 9.48
C PRO A 24 6.10 9.07 8.82
N SER A 25 5.79 9.39 7.56
CA SER A 25 6.39 10.49 6.81
C SER A 25 5.40 11.63 6.63
N ASN A 26 5.86 12.88 6.79
CA ASN A 26 5.06 14.04 6.45
C ASN A 26 4.99 14.21 4.91
N ILE A 27 4.07 15.06 4.45
CA ILE A 27 3.82 15.24 3.01
C ILE A 27 5.05 15.79 2.27
N ASP A 28 5.87 16.61 2.92
CA ASP A 28 7.09 17.14 2.32
C ASP A 28 8.10 16.00 2.03
N ALA A 29 8.30 15.09 2.99
CA ALA A 29 9.15 13.91 2.79
C ALA A 29 8.63 13.01 1.66
N VAL A 30 7.32 12.74 1.62
CA VAL A 30 6.69 11.94 0.56
C VAL A 30 6.93 12.58 -0.81
N ASN A 31 6.68 13.89 -0.94
CA ASN A 31 6.89 14.61 -2.19
C ASN A 31 8.34 14.56 -2.67
N LYS A 32 9.31 14.63 -1.76
CA LYS A 32 10.73 14.50 -2.10
C LYS A 32 11.08 13.11 -2.62
N PHE A 33 10.57 12.04 -2.02
CA PHE A 33 10.78 10.69 -2.51
C PHE A 33 10.16 10.47 -3.89
N LEU A 34 8.95 10.98 -4.12
CA LEU A 34 8.28 10.90 -5.41
C LEU A 34 9.01 11.71 -6.48
N ALA A 35 9.47 12.92 -6.16
CA ALA A 35 10.25 13.77 -7.09
C ALA A 35 11.60 13.12 -7.47
N ALA A 36 12.23 12.43 -6.51
CA ALA A 36 13.46 11.69 -6.75
C ALA A 36 13.25 10.35 -7.49
N LYS A 37 11.99 9.95 -7.74
CA LYS A 37 11.62 8.70 -8.41
C LYS A 37 12.27 7.46 -7.80
N ILE A 38 12.44 7.43 -6.48
CA ILE A 38 12.79 6.20 -5.78
C ILE A 38 11.54 5.32 -5.60
N LEU A 39 11.72 4.04 -5.31
CA LEU A 39 10.61 3.18 -4.96
C LEU A 39 10.07 3.59 -3.58
N TYR A 40 8.78 3.89 -3.52
CA TYR A 40 8.13 4.30 -2.28
C TYR A 40 6.83 3.52 -2.09
N ALA A 41 6.82 2.68 -1.05
CA ALA A 41 5.65 1.90 -0.65
C ALA A 41 4.91 2.64 0.46
N PRO A 42 3.75 3.25 0.16
CA PRO A 42 3.01 4.05 1.14
C PRO A 42 2.42 3.18 2.25
N GLY A 43 2.37 3.72 3.47
CA GLY A 43 1.89 3.02 4.65
C GLY A 43 0.53 2.36 4.46
N LYS A 44 -0.41 3.05 3.82
CA LYS A 44 -1.75 2.51 3.51
C LYS A 44 -1.78 1.19 2.74
N ALA A 45 -0.69 0.83 2.07
CA ALA A 45 -0.53 -0.44 1.37
C ALA A 45 0.47 -1.36 2.08
N SER A 46 1.67 -0.85 2.38
CA SER A 46 2.74 -1.67 2.95
C SER A 46 2.53 -2.07 4.41
N ASN A 47 1.76 -1.30 5.19
CA ASN A 47 1.45 -1.65 6.58
C ASN A 47 0.18 -2.51 6.73
N ALA A 48 -0.51 -2.82 5.63
CA ALA A 48 -1.80 -3.52 5.64
C ALA A 48 -1.72 -4.96 6.21
N GLY A 49 -0.53 -5.52 6.34
CA GLY A 49 -0.32 -6.84 6.95
C GLY A 49 -0.87 -6.94 8.37
N GLY A 50 -0.74 -5.89 9.18
CA GLY A 50 -1.28 -5.87 10.53
C GLY A 50 -2.80 -6.02 10.57
N VAL A 51 -3.52 -5.21 9.81
CA VAL A 51 -4.99 -5.29 9.73
C VAL A 51 -5.46 -6.55 9.02
N ALA A 52 -4.70 -7.05 8.02
CA ALA A 52 -5.01 -8.31 7.35
C ALA A 52 -4.96 -9.48 8.33
N THR A 53 -3.95 -9.54 9.20
CA THR A 53 -3.84 -10.56 10.24
C THR A 53 -5.01 -10.50 11.22
N SER A 54 -5.41 -9.29 11.64
CA SER A 54 -6.61 -9.13 12.47
C SER A 54 -7.88 -9.62 11.77
N GLY A 55 -8.02 -9.37 10.46
CA GLY A 55 -9.12 -9.90 9.65
C GLY A 55 -9.12 -11.42 9.58
N LEU A 56 -7.94 -12.04 9.42
CA LEU A 56 -7.80 -13.51 9.45
C LEU A 56 -8.18 -14.09 10.82
N GLU A 57 -7.74 -13.44 11.91
CA GLU A 57 -8.10 -13.83 13.27
C GLU A 57 -9.63 -13.79 13.48
N MET A 58 -10.29 -12.71 13.07
CA MET A 58 -11.75 -12.59 13.14
C MET A 58 -12.45 -13.70 12.34
N SER A 59 -11.95 -14.02 11.16
CA SER A 59 -12.50 -15.10 10.31
C SER A 59 -12.35 -16.45 11.00
N GLN A 60 -11.14 -16.77 11.48
CA GLN A 60 -10.86 -18.00 12.22
C GLN A 60 -11.77 -18.15 13.45
N ASN A 61 -11.95 -17.09 14.23
CA ASN A 61 -12.82 -17.09 15.40
C ASN A 61 -14.30 -17.31 15.04
N SER A 62 -14.76 -16.71 13.93
CA SER A 62 -16.13 -16.89 13.43
C SER A 62 -16.39 -18.30 12.97
N GLU A 63 -15.43 -18.94 12.32
CA GLU A 63 -15.49 -20.34 11.88
C GLU A 63 -15.35 -21.32 13.04
N ARG A 64 -14.87 -20.87 14.20
CA ARG A 64 -14.53 -21.70 15.37
C ARG A 64 -13.50 -22.78 15.07
N LEU A 65 -12.56 -22.44 14.17
CA LEU A 65 -11.45 -23.31 13.78
C LEU A 65 -10.12 -22.72 14.27
N SER A 66 -9.10 -23.53 14.24
CA SER A 66 -7.72 -23.09 14.45
C SER A 66 -6.90 -23.40 13.22
N TRP A 67 -6.24 -22.39 12.68
CA TRP A 67 -5.29 -22.54 11.57
C TRP A 67 -3.88 -22.69 12.10
N SER A 68 -3.03 -23.39 11.37
CA SER A 68 -1.60 -23.44 11.70
C SER A 68 -0.92 -22.10 11.41
N ALA A 69 0.28 -21.92 11.95
CA ALA A 69 1.08 -20.72 11.67
C ALA A 69 1.37 -20.58 10.16
N GLU A 70 1.66 -21.71 9.52
CA GLU A 70 1.95 -21.80 8.08
C GLU A 70 0.73 -21.38 7.24
N GLU A 71 -0.48 -21.84 7.60
CA GLU A 71 -1.72 -21.45 6.91
C GLU A 71 -2.00 -19.95 7.04
N VAL A 72 -1.76 -19.37 8.21
CA VAL A 72 -1.92 -17.92 8.43
C VAL A 72 -0.89 -17.12 7.63
N ASP A 73 0.37 -17.56 7.64
CA ASP A 73 1.45 -16.91 6.89
C ASP A 73 1.20 -16.94 5.39
N GLU A 74 0.77 -18.07 4.83
CA GLU A 74 0.42 -18.20 3.40
C GLU A 74 -0.73 -17.27 3.00
N LYS A 75 -1.79 -17.22 3.82
CA LYS A 75 -2.93 -16.31 3.59
C LYS A 75 -2.48 -14.85 3.63
N LEU A 76 -1.67 -14.46 4.61
CA LEU A 76 -1.14 -13.12 4.74
C LEU A 76 -0.24 -12.76 3.56
N HIS A 77 0.65 -13.66 3.15
CA HIS A 77 1.54 -13.47 2.00
C HIS A 77 0.73 -13.21 0.72
N GLN A 78 -0.30 -14.03 0.47
CA GLN A 78 -1.18 -13.84 -0.70
C GLN A 78 -1.94 -12.51 -0.65
N ILE A 79 -2.40 -12.08 0.53
CA ILE A 79 -3.04 -10.76 0.70
C ILE A 79 -2.08 -9.63 0.32
N MET A 80 -0.84 -9.69 0.79
CA MET A 80 0.16 -8.66 0.50
C MET A 80 0.56 -8.63 -0.98
N ILE A 81 0.69 -9.78 -1.63
CA ILE A 81 0.90 -9.88 -3.09
C ILE A 81 -0.28 -9.21 -3.83
N ASN A 82 -1.51 -9.49 -3.45
CA ASN A 82 -2.69 -8.92 -4.09
C ASN A 82 -2.77 -7.40 -3.91
N ILE A 83 -2.40 -6.88 -2.73
CA ILE A 83 -2.32 -5.44 -2.48
C ILE A 83 -1.28 -4.78 -3.39
N HIS A 84 -0.08 -5.37 -3.48
CA HIS A 84 0.97 -4.88 -4.37
C HIS A 84 0.50 -4.86 -5.83
N ASN A 85 -0.01 -5.99 -6.33
CA ASN A 85 -0.44 -6.12 -7.72
C ASN A 85 -1.56 -5.13 -8.05
N ASN A 86 -2.55 -4.97 -7.16
CA ASN A 86 -3.64 -4.02 -7.36
C ASN A 86 -3.13 -2.57 -7.44
N ALA A 87 -2.20 -2.18 -6.57
CA ALA A 87 -1.60 -0.85 -6.62
C ALA A 87 -0.75 -0.65 -7.89
N TYR A 88 0.03 -1.65 -8.27
CA TYR A 88 0.85 -1.62 -9.50
C TYR A 88 -0.02 -1.52 -10.76
N ASP A 89 -0.97 -2.44 -10.93
CA ASP A 89 -1.83 -2.50 -12.12
C ASP A 89 -2.67 -1.23 -12.26
N THR A 90 -3.15 -0.70 -11.13
CA THR A 90 -3.88 0.58 -11.11
C THR A 90 -2.97 1.74 -11.51
N ALA A 91 -1.75 1.81 -10.99
CA ALA A 91 -0.78 2.84 -11.39
C ALA A 91 -0.50 2.79 -12.90
N VAL A 92 -0.31 1.60 -13.46
CA VAL A 92 -0.10 1.40 -14.90
C VAL A 92 -1.33 1.85 -15.69
N LYS A 93 -2.52 1.38 -15.29
CA LYS A 93 -3.78 1.66 -15.98
C LYS A 93 -4.11 3.15 -16.03
N PHE A 94 -3.78 3.91 -15.00
CA PHE A 94 -4.10 5.34 -14.90
C PHE A 94 -2.90 6.27 -15.17
N GLY A 95 -1.86 5.75 -15.81
CA GLY A 95 -0.73 6.57 -16.29
C GLY A 95 0.22 7.07 -15.19
N ALA A 96 0.23 6.42 -14.03
CA ALA A 96 1.13 6.74 -12.92
C ALA A 96 2.44 5.91 -12.96
N LYS A 97 2.88 5.52 -14.16
CA LYS A 97 4.14 4.82 -14.43
C LYS A 97 4.98 5.63 -15.43
N ASP A 98 6.28 5.76 -15.15
CA ASP A 98 7.25 6.44 -16.00
C ASP A 98 8.49 5.56 -16.16
N GLY A 99 8.65 4.97 -17.34
CA GLY A 99 9.69 3.97 -17.60
C GLY A 99 9.57 2.78 -16.65
N ASN A 100 10.62 2.56 -15.85
CA ASN A 100 10.65 1.50 -14.84
C ASN A 100 10.15 1.95 -13.46
N TRP A 101 9.90 3.25 -13.28
CA TRP A 101 9.39 3.77 -12.02
C TRP A 101 7.86 3.74 -11.97
N VAL A 102 7.33 3.37 -10.81
CA VAL A 102 5.89 3.28 -10.55
C VAL A 102 5.54 4.15 -9.34
N ASN A 103 4.55 5.00 -9.50
CA ASN A 103 3.97 5.77 -8.40
C ASN A 103 2.95 4.94 -7.61
N TYR A 104 3.44 4.18 -6.64
CA TYR A 104 2.60 3.35 -5.77
C TYR A 104 1.65 4.17 -4.88
N VAL A 105 1.97 5.44 -4.59
CA VAL A 105 1.05 6.33 -3.85
C VAL A 105 -0.19 6.60 -4.70
N ALA A 106 0.00 6.97 -5.96
CA ALA A 106 -1.10 7.17 -6.89
C ALA A 106 -1.88 5.87 -7.13
N GLY A 107 -1.17 4.76 -7.37
CA GLY A 107 -1.78 3.45 -7.57
C GLY A 107 -2.67 3.02 -6.41
N ALA A 108 -2.18 3.09 -5.19
CA ALA A 108 -2.94 2.72 -4.00
C ALA A 108 -4.14 3.65 -3.75
N ASN A 109 -3.98 4.97 -3.96
CA ASN A 109 -5.06 5.94 -3.81
C ASN A 109 -6.18 5.71 -4.83
N ILE A 110 -5.80 5.54 -6.11
CA ILE A 110 -6.78 5.35 -7.19
C ILE A 110 -7.49 4.00 -7.03
N ALA A 111 -6.78 2.93 -6.67
CA ALA A 111 -7.37 1.63 -6.42
C ALA A 111 -8.47 1.68 -5.34
N GLY A 112 -8.19 2.34 -4.22
CA GLY A 112 -9.17 2.57 -3.17
C GLY A 112 -10.36 3.41 -3.63
N PHE A 113 -10.09 4.52 -4.32
CA PHE A 113 -11.13 5.39 -4.86
C PHE A 113 -12.05 4.68 -5.86
N VAL A 114 -11.48 3.95 -6.82
CA VAL A 114 -12.27 3.24 -7.86
C VAL A 114 -13.21 2.22 -7.24
N LYS A 115 -12.79 1.54 -6.20
CA LYS A 115 -13.66 0.58 -5.48
C LYS A 115 -14.89 1.27 -4.89
N VAL A 116 -14.72 2.41 -4.24
CA VAL A 116 -15.81 3.20 -3.67
C VAL A 116 -16.68 3.83 -4.76
N ALA A 117 -16.06 4.43 -5.77
CA ALA A 117 -16.77 5.06 -6.88
C ALA A 117 -17.66 4.06 -7.63
N ASN A 118 -17.15 2.86 -7.91
CA ASN A 118 -17.94 1.80 -8.55
C ASN A 118 -19.13 1.36 -7.68
N ALA A 119 -18.96 1.26 -6.37
CA ALA A 119 -20.04 0.95 -5.46
C ALA A 119 -21.11 2.07 -5.46
N MET A 120 -20.69 3.34 -5.45
CA MET A 120 -21.60 4.48 -5.52
C MET A 120 -22.38 4.50 -6.84
N VAL A 121 -21.72 4.22 -7.98
CA VAL A 121 -22.37 4.14 -9.27
C VAL A 121 -23.40 3.00 -9.32
N ALA A 122 -23.05 1.84 -8.76
CA ALA A 122 -23.93 0.68 -8.74
C ALA A 122 -25.15 0.85 -7.81
N GLN A 123 -24.99 1.57 -6.71
CA GLN A 123 -26.05 1.80 -5.72
C GLN A 123 -26.89 3.05 -6.02
N GLY A 124 -26.37 3.95 -6.84
CA GLY A 124 -26.99 5.24 -7.14
C GLY A 124 -26.75 6.27 -6.02
N LEU A 125 -27.34 7.46 -6.21
CA LEU A 125 -27.38 8.52 -5.19
C LEU A 125 -28.53 8.21 -4.23
N VAL A 126 -28.19 8.05 -2.96
CA VAL A 126 -29.14 7.82 -1.86
C VAL A 126 -29.25 9.09 -1.04
#